data_c0d5a2bd344a675a6684d88a63de0abf
#
_entry.id   c0d5a2bd344a675a6684d88a63de0abf
#
_cell.length_a   1.000
_cell.length_b   1.000
_cell.length_c   1.000
_cell.angle_alpha   90.00
_cell.angle_beta   90.00
_cell.angle_gamma   90.00
#
_symmetry.space_group_name_H-M   'P 1'
#
loop_
_entity.id
_entity.type
_entity.pdbx_description
1 polymer ?
#
loop_
_entity_poly.entity_id
_entity_poly.type
_entity_poly.pdbx_seq_one_letter_code
_entity_poly.pdbx_strand_id
1 'polypeptide(L)'
;RGRAKIETLNASLQAALARNEQIAGMKAALLAVKPPDPGSQDPDPYTSVDPLERLTLQVDVATGALIAGLSNIVIVGIGAGSYYWSSQYPSLKALYPGGTVIGGHDLRHGEGDEYYEVLHEVTSRGVGEMARMARALAARPEAGGTMLDNTILMYMPDNGEKHHSNSEEWAMLLLGGNNLGFKTDGRSVTYPRAGEPNNRQTSNMFNSLLHAVGQPTDDYGHNDPATRVAPGPLAEIWG
;
A
#
# COMPACT_ATOMS: atom_id res chain seq x y z
N ARG A 1 -11.50 19.75 37.11
CA ARG A 1 -11.05 18.41 36.59
C ARG A 1 -12.24 17.55 36.14
N GLY A 2 -13.39 17.47 36.83
CA GLY A 2 -14.55 16.66 36.45
C GLY A 2 -15.20 17.11 35.12
N ARG A 3 -15.37 18.43 34.93
CA ARG A 3 -16.00 18.99 33.73
C ARG A 3 -15.22 18.66 32.44
N ALA A 4 -13.91 18.82 32.46
CA ALA A 4 -13.06 18.48 31.31
C ALA A 4 -13.15 16.99 30.92
N LYS A 5 -13.24 16.07 31.92
CA LYS A 5 -13.45 14.64 31.64
C LYS A 5 -14.81 14.36 30.99
N ILE A 6 -15.87 15.06 31.42
CA ILE A 6 -17.22 14.93 30.84
C ILE A 6 -17.22 15.45 29.41
N GLU A 7 -16.57 16.56 29.12
CA GLU A 7 -16.45 17.14 27.78
C GLU A 7 -15.69 16.19 26.85
N THR A 8 -14.57 15.58 27.31
CA THR A 8 -13.82 14.57 26.56
C THR A 8 -14.66 13.31 26.29
N LEU A 9 -15.40 12.82 27.29
CA LEU A 9 -16.28 11.65 27.11
C LEU A 9 -17.41 11.93 26.12
N ASN A 10 -18.03 13.12 26.19
CA ASN A 10 -19.06 13.52 25.24
C ASN A 10 -18.51 13.63 23.82
N ALA A 11 -17.33 14.24 23.63
CA ALA A 11 -16.70 14.31 22.32
C ALA A 11 -16.39 12.91 21.77
N SER A 12 -15.90 11.99 22.60
CA SER A 12 -15.65 10.60 22.21
C SER A 12 -16.94 9.85 21.85
N LEU A 13 -18.04 10.09 22.60
CA LEU A 13 -19.34 9.50 22.31
C LEU A 13 -19.90 10.01 20.99
N GLN A 14 -19.84 11.32 20.74
CA GLN A 14 -20.30 11.91 19.47
C GLN A 14 -19.49 11.39 18.28
N ALA A 15 -18.17 11.25 18.42
CA ALA A 15 -17.32 10.65 17.39
C ALA A 15 -17.69 9.17 17.13
N ALA A 16 -18.01 8.40 18.18
CA ALA A 16 -18.44 7.02 18.04
C ALA A 16 -19.82 6.89 17.35
N LEU A 17 -20.76 7.77 17.68
CA LEU A 17 -22.08 7.82 17.03
C LEU A 17 -21.97 8.19 15.56
N ALA A 18 -21.18 9.22 15.22
CA ALA A 18 -20.93 9.62 13.85
C ALA A 18 -20.26 8.48 13.04
N ARG A 19 -19.32 7.76 13.65
CA ARG A 19 -18.69 6.58 13.02
C ARG A 19 -19.69 5.44 12.78
N ASN A 20 -20.60 5.19 13.72
CA ASN A 20 -21.65 4.18 13.55
C ASN A 20 -22.62 4.56 12.41
N GLU A 21 -22.97 5.83 12.25
CA GLU A 21 -23.79 6.33 11.14
C GLU A 21 -23.05 6.15 9.81
N GLN A 22 -21.75 6.46 9.76
CA GLN A 22 -20.92 6.21 8.59
C GLN A 22 -20.88 4.73 8.22
N ILE A 23 -20.68 3.84 9.20
CA ILE A 23 -20.70 2.38 9.00
C ILE A 23 -22.07 1.94 8.47
N ALA A 24 -23.17 2.46 9.03
CA ALA A 24 -24.51 2.13 8.57
C ALA A 24 -24.74 2.61 7.13
N GLY A 25 -24.29 3.80 6.76
CA GLY A 25 -24.33 4.33 5.40
C GLY A 25 -23.50 3.53 4.40
N MET A 26 -22.40 2.91 4.86
CA MET A 26 -21.55 2.06 4.03
C MET A 26 -22.02 0.61 3.93
N LYS A 27 -22.99 0.20 4.75
CA LYS A 27 -23.44 -1.20 4.78
C LYS A 27 -23.75 -1.74 3.41
N ALA A 28 -24.38 -0.96 2.53
CA ALA A 28 -24.68 -1.37 1.17
C ALA A 28 -23.41 -1.61 0.32
N ALA A 29 -22.42 -0.71 0.44
CA ALA A 29 -21.14 -0.84 -0.26
C ALA A 29 -20.34 -2.04 0.26
N LEU A 30 -20.31 -2.23 1.59
CA LEU A 30 -19.63 -3.37 2.22
C LEU A 30 -20.35 -4.70 1.89
N LEU A 31 -21.67 -4.70 1.82
CA LEU A 31 -22.42 -5.89 1.41
C LEU A 31 -22.25 -6.21 -0.08
N ALA A 32 -22.05 -5.20 -0.92
CA ALA A 32 -21.77 -5.41 -2.35
C ALA A 32 -20.40 -6.08 -2.60
N VAL A 33 -19.44 -5.91 -1.67
CA VAL A 33 -18.13 -6.57 -1.71
C VAL A 33 -18.04 -7.75 -0.73
N LYS A 34 -19.17 -8.11 -0.09
CA LYS A 34 -19.22 -9.28 0.80
C LYS A 34 -18.94 -10.55 -0.03
N PRO A 35 -18.08 -11.46 0.47
CA PRO A 35 -17.89 -12.76 -0.17
C PRO A 35 -19.24 -13.49 -0.31
N PRO A 36 -19.39 -14.34 -1.31
CA PRO A 36 -20.53 -15.28 -1.39
C PRO A 36 -20.64 -16.05 -0.06
N ASP A 37 -21.87 -16.39 0.31
CA ASP A 37 -22.10 -17.17 1.52
C ASP A 37 -21.31 -18.48 1.45
N PRO A 38 -20.71 -18.96 2.56
CA PRO A 38 -19.95 -20.21 2.59
C PRO A 38 -20.72 -21.45 2.12
N GLY A 39 -22.03 -21.35 1.95
CA GLY A 39 -22.89 -22.40 1.35
C GLY A 39 -23.17 -22.22 -0.13
N SER A 40 -22.70 -21.14 -0.75
CA SER A 40 -22.81 -20.94 -2.20
C SER A 40 -21.86 -21.87 -2.94
N GLN A 41 -22.34 -22.48 -4.04
CA GLN A 41 -21.50 -23.29 -4.91
C GLN A 41 -20.60 -22.45 -5.83
N ASP A 42 -20.78 -21.13 -5.85
CA ASP A 42 -19.89 -20.24 -6.56
C ASP A 42 -18.57 -20.13 -5.80
N PRO A 43 -17.43 -20.23 -6.51
CA PRO A 43 -16.14 -20.10 -5.85
C PRO A 43 -16.06 -18.74 -5.17
N ASP A 44 -15.88 -18.77 -3.85
CA ASP A 44 -15.67 -17.58 -3.05
C ASP A 44 -14.38 -16.88 -3.54
N PRO A 45 -14.47 -15.66 -4.08
CA PRO A 45 -13.29 -14.95 -4.57
C PRO A 45 -12.24 -14.68 -3.48
N TYR A 46 -12.62 -14.76 -2.19
CA TYR A 46 -11.65 -14.67 -1.09
C TYR A 46 -10.92 -15.98 -0.82
N THR A 47 -11.42 -17.10 -1.34
CA THR A 47 -10.74 -18.39 -1.24
C THR A 47 -9.97 -18.76 -2.51
N SER A 48 -10.07 -17.94 -3.56
CA SER A 48 -9.25 -18.15 -4.76
C SER A 48 -7.78 -18.20 -4.39
N VAL A 49 -7.08 -19.18 -4.92
CA VAL A 49 -5.62 -19.29 -4.76
C VAL A 49 -4.89 -18.20 -5.54
N ASP A 50 -5.55 -17.57 -6.52
CA ASP A 50 -4.99 -16.47 -7.30
C ASP A 50 -5.16 -15.13 -6.57
N PRO A 51 -4.05 -14.53 -6.08
CA PRO A 51 -4.10 -13.25 -5.40
C PRO A 51 -4.64 -12.10 -6.28
N LEU A 52 -4.48 -12.19 -7.60
CA LEU A 52 -4.93 -11.14 -8.53
C LEU A 52 -6.46 -11.10 -8.66
N GLU A 53 -7.12 -12.26 -8.55
CA GLU A 53 -8.58 -12.30 -8.54
C GLU A 53 -9.18 -11.65 -7.30
N ARG A 54 -8.45 -11.68 -6.17
CA ARG A 54 -8.85 -11.07 -4.91
C ARG A 54 -8.48 -9.61 -4.78
N LEU A 55 -7.49 -9.16 -5.54
CA LEU A 55 -6.89 -7.84 -5.37
C LEU A 55 -7.92 -6.70 -5.49
N THR A 56 -8.76 -6.73 -6.51
CA THR A 56 -9.80 -5.72 -6.73
C THR A 56 -10.74 -5.61 -5.53
N LEU A 57 -11.20 -6.74 -4.99
CA LEU A 57 -12.09 -6.77 -3.82
C LEU A 57 -11.38 -6.23 -2.55
N GLN A 58 -10.13 -6.62 -2.34
CA GLN A 58 -9.35 -6.11 -1.21
C GLN A 58 -9.17 -4.60 -1.30
N VAL A 59 -8.89 -4.07 -2.48
CA VAL A 59 -8.76 -2.63 -2.73
C VAL A 59 -10.10 -1.92 -2.55
N ASP A 60 -11.23 -2.51 -2.95
CA ASP A 60 -12.56 -1.94 -2.70
C ASP A 60 -12.86 -1.80 -1.21
N VAL A 61 -12.62 -2.87 -0.45
CA VAL A 61 -12.79 -2.86 1.01
C VAL A 61 -11.88 -1.83 1.66
N ALA A 62 -10.60 -1.79 1.28
CA ALA A 62 -9.62 -0.84 1.80
C ALA A 62 -10.03 0.61 1.48
N THR A 63 -10.41 0.88 0.23
CA THR A 63 -10.88 2.21 -0.21
C THR A 63 -12.13 2.62 0.56
N GLY A 64 -13.09 1.70 0.69
CA GLY A 64 -14.30 1.93 1.46
C GLY A 64 -14.01 2.24 2.93
N ALA A 65 -13.10 1.52 3.56
CA ALA A 65 -12.70 1.74 4.94
C ALA A 65 -12.06 3.13 5.15
N LEU A 66 -11.20 3.58 4.23
CA LEU A 66 -10.63 4.93 4.26
C LEU A 66 -11.71 5.99 4.10
N ILE A 67 -12.56 5.90 3.06
CA ILE A 67 -13.62 6.87 2.77
C ILE A 67 -14.59 7.01 3.96
N ALA A 68 -14.87 5.92 4.65
CA ALA A 68 -15.75 5.95 5.83
C ALA A 68 -15.06 6.35 7.12
N GLY A 69 -13.76 6.59 7.11
CA GLY A 69 -13.00 6.87 8.32
C GLY A 69 -12.98 5.71 9.32
N LEU A 70 -13.15 4.47 8.85
CA LEU A 70 -13.05 3.28 9.69
C LEU A 70 -11.60 2.97 10.06
N SER A 71 -10.68 3.34 9.21
CA SER A 71 -9.24 3.24 9.45
C SER A 71 -8.53 4.42 8.82
N ASN A 72 -7.43 4.85 9.45
CA ASN A 72 -6.51 5.84 8.86
C ASN A 72 -5.34 5.16 8.13
N ILE A 73 -5.19 3.85 8.28
CA ILE A 73 -4.12 3.08 7.67
C ILE A 73 -4.73 1.78 7.11
N VAL A 74 -4.42 1.47 5.87
CA VAL A 74 -4.75 0.19 5.24
C VAL A 74 -3.51 -0.36 4.55
N ILE A 75 -3.36 -1.67 4.59
CA ILE A 75 -2.30 -2.40 3.89
C ILE A 75 -2.98 -3.45 3.03
N VAL A 76 -2.69 -3.43 1.73
CA VAL A 76 -3.18 -4.42 0.78
C VAL A 76 -1.99 -5.20 0.23
N GLY A 77 -1.98 -6.51 0.46
CA GLY A 77 -0.92 -7.39 -0.04
C GLY A 77 -1.30 -8.04 -1.37
N ILE A 78 -0.42 -7.98 -2.34
CA ILE A 78 -0.53 -8.75 -3.59
C ILE A 78 0.22 -10.06 -3.38
N GLY A 79 -0.38 -10.97 -2.64
CA GLY A 79 0.22 -12.25 -2.31
C GLY A 79 -0.70 -13.10 -1.45
N ALA A 80 -0.40 -14.38 -1.29
CA ALA A 80 -1.20 -15.29 -0.49
C ALA A 80 -0.72 -15.28 0.97
N GLY A 81 -1.28 -14.39 1.77
CA GLY A 81 -1.17 -14.43 3.23
C GLY A 81 0.25 -14.65 3.77
N SER A 82 0.41 -15.55 4.73
CA SER A 82 1.69 -15.88 5.36
C SER A 82 2.68 -16.64 4.48
N TYR A 83 2.29 -17.03 3.28
CA TYR A 83 3.11 -17.81 2.34
C TYR A 83 3.19 -17.13 0.97
N TYR A 84 3.63 -15.87 0.93
CA TYR A 84 3.71 -15.10 -0.31
C TYR A 84 4.60 -15.77 -1.38
N TRP A 85 5.61 -16.51 -0.99
CA TRP A 85 6.47 -17.28 -1.89
C TRP A 85 5.78 -18.43 -2.59
N SER A 86 4.68 -18.95 -2.05
CA SER A 86 3.85 -19.95 -2.69
C SER A 86 2.71 -19.36 -3.51
N SER A 87 2.57 -18.02 -3.53
CA SER A 87 1.55 -17.35 -4.34
C SER A 87 1.72 -17.73 -5.80
N GLN A 88 0.68 -18.28 -6.37
CA GLN A 88 0.59 -18.61 -7.78
C GLN A 88 -0.40 -17.67 -8.45
N TYR A 89 -0.21 -17.43 -9.73
CA TYR A 89 -1.09 -16.60 -10.53
C TYR A 89 -1.69 -17.40 -11.69
N PRO A 90 -2.65 -18.30 -11.41
CA PRO A 90 -3.25 -19.17 -12.43
C PRO A 90 -3.94 -18.41 -13.56
N SER A 91 -4.48 -17.22 -13.27
CA SER A 91 -5.09 -16.34 -14.27
C SER A 91 -4.08 -15.86 -15.34
N LEU A 92 -2.79 -15.92 -15.04
CA LEU A 92 -1.71 -15.55 -15.95
C LEU A 92 -1.04 -16.76 -16.59
N LYS A 93 -1.63 -17.95 -16.52
CA LYS A 93 -1.03 -19.22 -17.00
C LYS A 93 -0.48 -19.13 -18.43
N ALA A 94 -1.12 -18.36 -19.29
CA ALA A 94 -0.68 -18.20 -20.68
C ALA A 94 0.66 -17.45 -20.83
N LEU A 95 1.06 -16.67 -19.81
CA LEU A 95 2.32 -15.93 -19.80
C LEU A 95 3.47 -16.73 -19.21
N TYR A 96 3.19 -17.86 -18.55
CA TYR A 96 4.25 -18.70 -18.00
C TYR A 96 4.93 -19.52 -19.08
N PRO A 97 6.25 -19.58 -19.11
CA PRO A 97 7.00 -20.45 -20.01
C PRO A 97 6.53 -21.90 -19.92
N GLY A 98 6.18 -22.49 -21.06
CA GLY A 98 5.65 -23.85 -21.11
C GLY A 98 4.28 -24.03 -20.42
N GLY A 99 3.61 -22.94 -20.01
CA GLY A 99 2.30 -22.99 -19.35
C GLY A 99 2.30 -23.60 -17.94
N THR A 100 3.48 -23.74 -17.32
CA THR A 100 3.60 -24.26 -15.95
C THR A 100 3.62 -23.12 -14.95
N VAL A 101 2.55 -22.98 -14.16
CA VAL A 101 2.45 -21.96 -13.10
C VAL A 101 3.39 -22.33 -11.96
N ILE A 102 4.28 -21.42 -11.61
CA ILE A 102 5.21 -21.54 -10.48
C ILE A 102 4.90 -20.50 -9.41
N GLY A 103 5.47 -20.67 -8.21
CA GLY A 103 5.26 -19.75 -7.10
C GLY A 103 5.91 -18.37 -7.32
N GLY A 104 5.34 -17.33 -6.70
CA GLY A 104 5.83 -15.96 -6.82
C GLY A 104 7.29 -15.79 -6.38
N HIS A 105 7.77 -16.61 -5.46
CA HIS A 105 9.17 -16.68 -5.06
C HIS A 105 10.05 -17.16 -6.22
N ASP A 106 9.68 -18.29 -6.83
CA ASP A 106 10.44 -18.89 -7.92
C ASP A 106 10.44 -18.01 -9.17
N LEU A 107 9.36 -17.26 -9.41
CA LEU A 107 9.29 -16.24 -10.47
C LEU A 107 10.41 -15.22 -10.37
N ARG A 108 10.76 -14.81 -9.14
CA ARG A 108 11.78 -13.79 -8.88
C ARG A 108 13.20 -14.37 -8.88
N HIS A 109 13.31 -15.68 -8.64
CA HIS A 109 14.56 -16.42 -8.74
C HIS A 109 14.83 -16.97 -10.14
N GLY A 110 13.88 -16.88 -11.06
CA GLY A 110 14.03 -17.34 -12.43
C GLY A 110 15.25 -16.70 -13.09
N GLU A 111 16.10 -17.54 -13.69
CA GLU A 111 17.22 -17.06 -14.47
C GLU A 111 16.71 -16.55 -15.82
N GLY A 112 16.97 -15.28 -16.10
CA GLY A 112 16.63 -14.66 -17.37
C GLY A 112 15.26 -14.00 -17.45
N ASP A 113 14.90 -13.55 -18.64
CA ASP A 113 13.69 -12.77 -18.90
C ASP A 113 12.42 -13.63 -19.06
N GLU A 114 12.52 -14.94 -18.82
CA GLU A 114 11.44 -15.89 -19.07
C GLU A 114 10.14 -15.57 -18.33
N TYR A 115 10.25 -15.01 -17.14
CA TYR A 115 9.09 -14.68 -16.30
C TYR A 115 8.78 -13.18 -16.23
N TYR A 116 9.50 -12.38 -17.01
CA TYR A 116 9.33 -10.91 -17.00
C TYR A 116 7.88 -10.50 -17.31
N GLU A 117 7.25 -11.14 -18.28
CA GLU A 117 5.86 -10.81 -18.65
C GLU A 117 4.88 -11.08 -17.52
N VAL A 118 5.05 -12.16 -16.76
CA VAL A 118 4.23 -12.47 -15.59
C VAL A 118 4.43 -11.41 -14.52
N LEU A 119 5.67 -11.09 -14.17
CA LEU A 119 6.01 -10.09 -13.16
C LEU A 119 5.53 -8.70 -13.56
N HIS A 120 5.69 -8.34 -14.84
CA HIS A 120 5.17 -7.09 -15.40
C HIS A 120 3.65 -7.00 -15.27
N GLU A 121 2.92 -8.04 -15.61
CA GLU A 121 1.46 -8.07 -15.49
C GLU A 121 0.99 -7.98 -14.02
N VAL A 122 1.63 -8.72 -13.11
CA VAL A 122 1.33 -8.64 -11.67
C VAL A 122 1.54 -7.20 -11.16
N THR A 123 2.66 -6.58 -11.51
CA THR A 123 2.98 -5.21 -11.12
C THR A 123 1.99 -4.21 -11.74
N SER A 124 1.69 -4.37 -13.03
CA SER A 124 0.74 -3.51 -13.75
C SER A 124 -0.65 -3.54 -13.13
N ARG A 125 -1.14 -4.72 -12.74
CA ARG A 125 -2.41 -4.85 -12.03
C ARG A 125 -2.37 -4.18 -10.66
N GLY A 126 -1.30 -4.37 -9.90
CA GLY A 126 -1.13 -3.72 -8.59
C GLY A 126 -1.12 -2.19 -8.68
N VAL A 127 -0.36 -1.64 -9.61
CA VAL A 127 -0.31 -0.20 -9.88
C VAL A 127 -1.65 0.31 -10.42
N GLY A 128 -2.33 -0.48 -11.27
CA GLY A 128 -3.67 -0.16 -11.77
C GLY A 128 -4.70 -0.04 -10.64
N GLU A 129 -4.67 -0.94 -9.67
CA GLU A 129 -5.55 -0.90 -8.51
C GLU A 129 -5.22 0.29 -7.58
N MET A 130 -3.95 0.59 -7.36
CA MET A 130 -3.54 1.79 -6.65
C MET A 130 -4.06 3.07 -7.34
N ALA A 131 -3.96 3.14 -8.67
CA ALA A 131 -4.50 4.26 -9.44
C ALA A 131 -6.03 4.35 -9.35
N ARG A 132 -6.73 3.21 -9.26
CA ARG A 132 -8.18 3.14 -9.04
C ARG A 132 -8.55 3.69 -7.68
N MET A 133 -7.86 3.28 -6.62
CA MET A 133 -8.01 3.84 -5.27
C MET A 133 -7.76 5.36 -5.27
N ALA A 134 -6.67 5.81 -5.89
CA ALA A 134 -6.33 7.24 -5.97
C ALA A 134 -7.48 8.05 -6.63
N ARG A 135 -8.06 7.57 -7.73
CA ARG A 135 -9.21 8.22 -8.36
C ARG A 135 -10.44 8.27 -7.44
N ALA A 136 -10.71 7.22 -6.69
CA ALA A 136 -11.82 7.18 -5.76
C ALA A 136 -11.63 8.20 -4.61
N LEU A 137 -10.43 8.34 -4.08
CA LEU A 137 -10.11 9.32 -3.04
C LEU A 137 -10.09 10.75 -3.60
N ALA A 138 -9.58 10.97 -4.81
CA ALA A 138 -9.60 12.27 -5.48
C ALA A 138 -11.03 12.77 -5.77
N ALA A 139 -11.98 11.86 -5.96
CA ALA A 139 -13.38 12.20 -6.14
C ALA A 139 -14.12 12.61 -4.85
N ARG A 140 -13.46 12.54 -3.69
CA ARG A 140 -14.04 12.86 -2.38
C ARG A 140 -13.52 14.19 -1.88
N PRO A 141 -14.36 15.24 -1.80
CA PRO A 141 -13.99 16.49 -1.16
C PRO A 141 -13.66 16.27 0.32
N GLU A 142 -12.60 16.91 0.77
CA GLU A 142 -12.18 16.95 2.17
C GLU A 142 -11.55 18.31 2.48
N ALA A 143 -11.33 18.61 3.75
CA ALA A 143 -10.75 19.88 4.17
C ALA A 143 -9.39 20.12 3.49
N GLY A 144 -9.27 21.23 2.78
CA GLY A 144 -8.06 21.62 2.05
C GLY A 144 -7.93 21.04 0.64
N GLY A 145 -8.94 20.29 0.14
CA GLY A 145 -8.91 19.72 -1.21
C GLY A 145 -9.74 18.45 -1.35
N THR A 146 -9.08 17.34 -1.60
CA THR A 146 -9.69 16.01 -1.70
C THR A 146 -9.08 15.07 -0.66
N MET A 147 -9.71 13.90 -0.46
CA MET A 147 -9.13 12.86 0.40
C MET A 147 -7.75 12.42 -0.11
N LEU A 148 -7.49 12.44 -1.42
CA LEU A 148 -6.18 12.08 -1.95
C LEU A 148 -5.11 13.09 -1.54
N ASP A 149 -5.44 14.38 -1.44
CA ASP A 149 -4.49 15.39 -0.96
C ASP A 149 -4.08 15.18 0.50
N ASN A 150 -4.95 14.54 1.28
CA ASN A 150 -4.74 14.21 2.70
C ASN A 150 -4.34 12.74 2.92
N THR A 151 -4.10 11.96 1.86
CA THR A 151 -3.75 10.55 1.94
C THR A 151 -2.50 10.25 1.11
N ILE A 152 -1.57 9.51 1.68
CA ILE A 152 -0.41 8.99 0.95
C ILE A 152 -0.72 7.56 0.55
N LEU A 153 -0.71 7.29 -0.73
CA LEU A 153 -0.72 5.94 -1.27
C LEU A 153 0.72 5.57 -1.64
N MET A 154 1.17 4.42 -1.16
CA MET A 154 2.49 3.90 -1.46
C MET A 154 2.37 2.48 -2.01
N TYR A 155 2.88 2.27 -3.21
CA TYR A 155 3.14 0.95 -3.76
C TYR A 155 4.63 0.65 -3.63
N MET A 156 4.95 -0.48 -3.04
CA MET A 156 6.33 -0.92 -2.88
C MET A 156 6.40 -2.44 -3.00
N PRO A 157 7.47 -2.98 -3.60
CA PRO A 157 7.74 -4.40 -3.53
C PRO A 157 8.19 -4.80 -2.12
N ASP A 158 8.22 -6.09 -1.85
CA ASP A 158 8.71 -6.68 -0.60
C ASP A 158 10.24 -6.61 -0.45
N ASN A 159 10.95 -6.44 -1.54
CA ASN A 159 12.40 -6.25 -1.56
C ASN A 159 12.82 -5.38 -2.75
N GLY A 160 14.11 -5.11 -2.88
CA GLY A 160 14.71 -4.41 -4.03
C GLY A 160 14.64 -5.23 -5.31
N GLU A 161 15.67 -5.12 -6.16
CA GLU A 161 15.70 -5.80 -7.45
C GLU A 161 15.58 -7.33 -7.35
N LYS A 162 16.00 -8.09 -8.29
CA LYS A 162 15.62 -9.48 -8.53
C LYS A 162 15.81 -10.49 -7.38
N HIS A 163 16.49 -10.15 -6.28
CA HIS A 163 16.78 -11.12 -5.23
C HIS A 163 16.67 -10.54 -3.82
N HIS A 164 15.99 -11.24 -2.92
CA HIS A 164 15.81 -10.82 -1.53
C HIS A 164 17.12 -10.72 -0.70
N SER A 165 18.25 -11.10 -1.22
CA SER A 165 19.55 -10.95 -0.58
C SER A 165 20.26 -9.64 -0.88
N ASN A 166 19.81 -8.91 -1.90
CA ASN A 166 20.35 -7.61 -2.30
C ASN A 166 19.27 -6.57 -2.23
N SER A 167 18.96 -6.03 -1.10
CA SER A 167 17.95 -4.99 -0.93
C SER A 167 18.38 -3.62 -1.52
N GLU A 168 19.05 -3.64 -2.65
CA GLU A 168 19.42 -2.47 -3.44
C GLU A 168 18.31 -2.13 -4.43
N GLU A 169 18.27 -0.88 -4.92
CA GLU A 169 17.34 -0.41 -5.95
C GLU A 169 15.85 -0.69 -5.64
N TRP A 170 15.43 -0.35 -4.45
CA TRP A 170 14.05 -0.56 -4.01
C TRP A 170 13.11 0.51 -4.61
N ALA A 171 12.41 0.14 -5.66
CA ALA A 171 11.49 1.03 -6.36
C ALA A 171 10.21 1.24 -5.53
N MET A 172 9.81 2.50 -5.36
CA MET A 172 8.57 2.89 -4.68
C MET A 172 7.81 3.87 -5.55
N LEU A 173 6.48 3.74 -5.57
CA LEU A 173 5.58 4.69 -6.22
C LEU A 173 4.72 5.36 -5.16
N LEU A 174 4.66 6.70 -5.20
CA LEU A 174 3.87 7.52 -4.28
C LEU A 174 2.82 8.29 -5.04
N LEU A 175 1.60 8.36 -4.51
CA LEU A 175 0.50 9.20 -5.01
C LEU A 175 -0.16 9.93 -3.84
N GLY A 176 -0.62 11.15 -4.09
CA GLY A 176 -1.34 11.95 -3.10
C GLY A 176 -0.44 12.62 -2.07
N GLY A 177 -1.01 13.01 -0.93
CA GLY A 177 -0.29 13.59 0.18
C GLY A 177 0.17 15.04 -0.01
N ASN A 178 -0.41 15.79 -0.95
CA ASN A 178 -0.03 17.18 -1.22
C ASN A 178 -0.15 18.06 0.04
N ASN A 179 -1.23 17.89 0.82
CA ASN A 179 -1.44 18.62 2.06
C ASN A 179 -0.55 18.11 3.22
N LEU A 180 0.11 16.98 3.02
CA LEU A 180 1.03 16.37 3.99
C LEU A 180 2.51 16.66 3.65
N GLY A 181 2.74 17.54 2.67
CA GLY A 181 4.07 17.96 2.27
C GLY A 181 4.76 17.03 1.27
N PHE A 182 4.06 16.03 0.71
CA PHE A 182 4.65 15.20 -0.35
C PHE A 182 4.60 15.87 -1.72
N LYS A 183 5.69 15.76 -2.44
CA LYS A 183 5.87 16.30 -3.79
C LYS A 183 5.61 15.21 -4.83
N THR A 184 4.34 14.88 -5.04
CA THR A 184 3.89 13.80 -5.96
C THR A 184 3.47 14.34 -7.34
N ASP A 185 4.28 15.22 -7.90
CA ASP A 185 4.02 15.98 -9.13
C ASP A 185 4.58 15.32 -10.41
N GLY A 186 4.72 14.00 -10.40
CA GLY A 186 5.22 13.22 -11.54
C GLY A 186 6.75 13.15 -11.63
N ARG A 187 7.45 13.54 -10.58
CA ARG A 187 8.91 13.42 -10.51
C ARG A 187 9.38 11.98 -10.33
N SER A 188 10.57 11.70 -10.83
CA SER A 188 11.33 10.50 -10.53
C SER A 188 12.60 10.89 -9.79
N VAL A 189 12.89 10.21 -8.71
CA VAL A 189 14.09 10.43 -7.90
C VAL A 189 14.85 9.13 -7.78
N THR A 190 16.12 9.15 -8.14
CA THR A 190 17.03 8.01 -8.01
C THR A 190 18.15 8.38 -7.06
N TYR A 191 18.41 7.53 -6.11
CA TYR A 191 19.50 7.70 -5.15
C TYR A 191 20.73 6.89 -5.56
N PRO A 192 21.94 7.34 -5.18
CA PRO A 192 23.17 6.57 -5.38
C PRO A 192 23.10 5.20 -4.69
N ARG A 193 23.91 4.26 -5.16
CA ARG A 193 23.98 2.90 -4.62
C ARG A 193 24.48 2.87 -3.18
N ALA A 194 24.24 1.74 -2.51
CA ALA A 194 24.76 1.48 -1.17
C ALA A 194 26.27 1.73 -1.07
N GLY A 195 26.66 2.46 -0.05
CA GLY A 195 28.06 2.85 0.18
C GLY A 195 28.54 4.10 -0.59
N GLU A 196 27.78 4.59 -1.56
CA GLU A 196 28.11 5.84 -2.27
C GLU A 196 27.64 7.07 -1.47
N PRO A 197 28.29 8.24 -1.67
CA PRO A 197 27.82 9.49 -1.06
C PRO A 197 26.38 9.81 -1.48
N ASN A 198 25.60 10.35 -0.54
CA ASN A 198 24.19 10.69 -0.74
C ASN A 198 23.25 9.51 -1.00
N ASN A 199 23.69 8.28 -0.77
CA ASN A 199 22.77 7.15 -0.71
C ASN A 199 21.64 7.41 0.30
N ARG A 200 20.49 6.76 0.09
CA ARG A 200 19.34 6.77 1.00
C ARG A 200 18.88 5.35 1.27
N GLN A 201 18.32 5.14 2.43
CA GLN A 201 17.73 3.87 2.85
C GLN A 201 16.21 3.98 2.92
N THR A 202 15.54 2.85 2.98
CA THR A 202 14.08 2.78 3.22
C THR A 202 13.68 3.47 4.52
N SER A 203 14.56 3.49 5.54
CA SER A 203 14.36 4.25 6.78
C SER A 203 14.13 5.75 6.52
N ASN A 204 14.79 6.36 5.54
CA ASN A 204 14.57 7.75 5.18
C ASN A 204 13.15 7.96 4.59
N MET A 205 12.63 6.98 3.83
CA MET A 205 11.25 7.02 3.36
C MET A 205 10.27 6.97 4.54
N PHE A 206 10.48 6.07 5.50
CA PHE A 206 9.62 5.99 6.69
C PHE A 206 9.75 7.23 7.57
N ASN A 207 10.92 7.85 7.68
CA ASN A 207 11.06 9.16 8.32
C ASN A 207 10.19 10.22 7.60
N SER A 208 10.18 10.24 6.26
CA SER A 208 9.33 11.17 5.51
C SER A 208 7.83 10.95 5.82
N LEU A 209 7.37 9.70 5.90
CA LEU A 209 5.99 9.39 6.27
C LEU A 209 5.67 9.83 7.70
N LEU A 210 6.58 9.61 8.66
CA LEU A 210 6.39 10.01 10.06
C LEU A 210 6.36 11.54 10.21
N HIS A 211 7.21 12.27 9.50
CA HIS A 211 7.15 13.73 9.46
C HIS A 211 5.80 14.21 8.89
N ALA A 212 5.32 13.61 7.81
CA ALA A 212 4.08 13.97 7.16
C ALA A 212 2.85 13.77 8.06
N VAL A 213 2.85 12.76 8.94
CA VAL A 213 1.74 12.49 9.87
C VAL A 213 1.93 13.16 11.25
N GLY A 214 2.88 14.08 11.36
CA GLY A 214 3.10 14.86 12.59
C GLY A 214 3.77 14.08 13.73
N GLN A 215 4.48 13.01 13.41
CA GLN A 215 5.28 12.20 14.32
C GLN A 215 6.76 12.21 13.88
N PRO A 216 7.40 13.40 13.80
CA PRO A 216 8.72 13.52 13.22
C PRO A 216 9.77 12.73 14.00
N THR A 217 10.56 11.97 13.28
CA THR A 217 11.80 11.35 13.75
C THR A 217 12.78 11.30 12.59
N ASP A 218 14.08 11.37 12.90
CA ASP A 218 15.14 11.32 11.90
C ASP A 218 15.90 9.99 11.93
N ASP A 219 15.54 9.10 12.85
CA ASP A 219 16.25 7.85 13.11
C ASP A 219 15.32 6.62 13.16
N TYR A 220 14.21 6.65 12.41
CA TYR A 220 13.35 5.47 12.32
C TYR A 220 14.13 4.26 11.78
N GLY A 221 14.02 3.15 12.51
CA GLY A 221 14.77 1.95 12.18
C GLY A 221 16.24 2.05 12.58
N HIS A 222 16.98 1.01 12.25
CA HIS A 222 18.40 0.93 12.55
C HIS A 222 19.18 1.32 11.30
N ASN A 223 19.77 2.51 11.30
CA ASN A 223 20.69 2.91 10.24
C ASN A 223 21.99 2.14 10.39
N ASP A 224 22.37 1.40 9.38
CA ASP A 224 23.69 0.77 9.34
C ASP A 224 24.77 1.87 9.19
N PRO A 225 25.64 2.06 10.19
CA PRO A 225 26.69 3.08 10.12
C PRO A 225 27.65 2.88 8.94
N ALA A 226 27.76 1.65 8.42
CA ALA A 226 28.63 1.34 7.29
C ALA A 226 28.11 1.95 5.98
N THR A 227 26.81 2.20 5.87
CA THR A 227 26.20 2.76 4.65
C THR A 227 26.36 4.27 4.53
N ARG A 228 26.79 4.95 5.59
CA ARG A 228 27.00 6.41 5.65
C ARG A 228 25.80 7.23 5.17
N VAL A 229 24.61 6.76 5.44
CA VAL A 229 23.35 7.42 5.03
C VAL A 229 23.06 8.58 5.95
N ALA A 230 22.71 9.73 5.38
CA ALA A 230 22.23 10.86 6.16
C ALA A 230 20.90 10.51 6.82
N PRO A 231 20.70 10.79 8.12
CA PRO A 231 19.44 10.57 8.79
C PRO A 231 18.34 11.52 8.27
N GLY A 232 17.10 11.27 8.66
CA GLY A 232 15.99 12.16 8.41
C GLY A 232 15.20 11.86 7.14
N PRO A 233 14.23 12.71 6.81
CA PRO A 233 13.34 12.53 5.67
C PRO A 233 14.04 12.77 4.33
N LEU A 234 13.40 12.32 3.26
CA LEU A 234 13.83 12.53 1.87
C LEU A 234 13.39 13.92 1.42
N ALA A 235 14.25 14.92 1.49
CA ALA A 235 13.94 16.30 1.13
C ALA A 235 13.51 16.48 -0.35
N GLU A 236 13.90 15.53 -1.20
CA GLU A 236 13.56 15.54 -2.63
C GLU A 236 12.07 15.28 -2.89
N ILE A 237 11.41 14.54 -2.00
CA ILE A 237 10.01 14.16 -2.14
C ILE A 237 9.11 14.70 -1.04
N TRP A 238 9.68 15.28 0.02
CA TRP A 238 8.95 15.83 1.15
C TRP A 238 9.51 17.21 1.55
N GLY A 239 8.62 18.15 2.01
CA GLY A 239 8.99 19.47 2.49
C GLY A 239 8.20 20.62 1.90
#